data_1afdb8ba9ce439c1a8b92d8b94ffeb7e
#
_entry.id   1afdb8ba9ce439c1a8b92d8b94ffeb7e
#
_cell.length_a   1.000
_cell.length_b   1.000
_cell.length_c   1.000
_cell.angle_alpha   90.00
_cell.angle_beta   90.00
_cell.angle_gamma   90.00
#
_symmetry.space_group_name_H-M   'P 1'
#
loop_
_entity.id
_entity.type
_entity.pdbx_description
1 polymer ?
#
loop_
_entity_poly.entity_id
_entity_poly.type
_entity_poly.pdbx_seq_one_letter_code
_entity_poly.pdbx_strand_id
1 'polypeptide(L)'
;MNTDQFQRNSMYIETPEAYGDDGKNFDDDGRDKRTGTWVTASAHIITAVIGSGVLSLAWAIAQMGWVAGPVVLFAFSFITYFTSTLLADCYRSPDPVTGKRNYTYSQVVRSILGGRKFQLCGLAQYINLVGVTIGYTITASISMVAVKRSNCFHKHGHEDKCYTSNYPFMILFACIQIILSQIPNFHKLSWLSIVAAIMSFAYSSIGLGLSIAKVATGGEHVRTSLTGVQVGVDVTGSEKVWRTFQAIGDIAFAYAYSNVLIEIQDTLKSSPAENKVMKRASLIGILTTTLFYVLCGTLGYAAFGNDAPGNFLTGFGFYEPFWLIDFANVCIAVHLVGAYQVFCQPIFGFVESWSKEKWSESKFVNVDYVVCGTYNLNLFRVVWRTTYVIITAVIAMLFPFFNDFLGLIGSLSFWPLTVYFPIEMYIKQTKMPKFSFTWTWLKILSWVCLIVSIISAAGSIQGLAQDLKKYQPFKATQ
;
A
#
# COMPACT_ATOMS: atom_id res chain seq x y z
N MET A 1 -21.83 -20.99 18.50
CA MET A 1 -20.42 -20.80 18.83
C MET A 1 -20.10 -19.32 18.60
N ASN A 2 -19.73 -18.61 19.66
CA ASN A 2 -19.82 -17.13 19.72
C ASN A 2 -18.64 -16.47 19.00
N THR A 3 -18.84 -16.09 17.75
CA THR A 3 -17.86 -15.38 16.89
C THR A 3 -17.51 -13.96 17.37
N ASP A 4 -18.18 -13.46 18.41
CA ASP A 4 -17.95 -12.13 18.96
C ASP A 4 -16.68 -12.04 19.83
N GLN A 5 -16.20 -13.17 20.35
CA GLN A 5 -14.96 -13.24 21.11
C GLN A 5 -13.72 -13.25 20.19
N PHE A 6 -13.87 -13.74 18.96
CA PHE A 6 -12.78 -13.88 17.99
C PHE A 6 -12.16 -12.55 17.56
N GLN A 7 -12.98 -11.50 17.44
CA GLN A 7 -12.50 -10.17 17.03
C GLN A 7 -12.07 -9.26 18.19
N ARG A 8 -12.44 -9.57 19.43
CA ARG A 8 -11.98 -8.77 20.57
C ARG A 8 -10.48 -8.87 20.79
N ASN A 9 -9.85 -9.99 20.47
CA ASN A 9 -8.45 -10.25 20.80
C ASN A 9 -7.43 -9.91 19.70
N SER A 10 -7.86 -9.62 18.47
CA SER A 10 -6.94 -9.40 17.35
C SER A 10 -6.44 -7.95 17.19
N MET A 11 -7.03 -6.99 17.94
CA MET A 11 -6.64 -5.57 17.84
C MET A 11 -6.90 -4.78 19.15
N TYR A 12 -7.01 -5.43 20.31
CA TYR A 12 -7.35 -4.76 21.55
C TYR A 12 -6.23 -4.77 22.57
N ILE A 13 -5.86 -3.57 22.98
CA ILE A 13 -5.28 -3.23 24.27
C ILE A 13 -6.30 -3.66 25.33
N GLU A 14 -5.87 -4.45 26.32
CA GLU A 14 -6.61 -4.67 27.56
C GLU A 14 -6.93 -3.29 28.15
N THR A 15 -8.22 -2.95 28.23
CA THR A 15 -8.66 -1.80 29.01
C THR A 15 -8.47 -2.11 30.48
N PRO A 16 -7.83 -1.23 31.27
CA PRO A 16 -7.92 -1.31 32.72
C PRO A 16 -9.39 -1.15 33.13
N GLU A 17 -9.85 -1.93 34.09
CA GLU A 17 -11.17 -1.83 34.68
C GLU A 17 -11.44 -0.38 35.11
N ALA A 18 -12.59 0.13 34.69
CA ALA A 18 -13.06 1.46 35.02
C ALA A 18 -13.27 1.60 36.53
N TYR A 19 -12.40 2.34 37.17
CA TYR A 19 -12.72 3.04 38.42
C TYR A 19 -13.10 4.47 38.10
N GLY A 20 -14.24 4.87 38.67
CA GLY A 20 -15.05 6.02 38.37
C GLY A 20 -14.34 7.37 38.25
N ASP A 21 -15.13 8.17 37.63
CA ASP A 21 -15.16 9.63 37.57
C ASP A 21 -14.63 10.29 36.28
N ASP A 22 -15.53 11.13 35.75
CA ASP A 22 -15.43 12.10 34.67
C ASP A 22 -15.75 11.61 33.26
N GLY A 23 -17.05 11.67 32.89
CA GLY A 23 -17.59 11.62 31.52
C GLY A 23 -17.00 12.65 30.54
N LYS A 24 -15.92 13.35 30.94
CA LYS A 24 -15.14 14.28 30.12
C LYS A 24 -14.05 13.60 29.29
N ASN A 25 -13.62 12.38 29.66
CA ASN A 25 -12.46 11.71 29.04
C ASN A 25 -12.81 10.57 28.10
N PHE A 26 -14.09 10.21 27.99
CA PHE A 26 -14.54 9.08 27.16
C PHE A 26 -15.51 9.53 26.07
N ASP A 27 -15.46 8.84 24.93
CA ASP A 27 -16.43 8.95 23.84
C ASP A 27 -17.68 8.09 24.12
N ASP A 28 -18.68 8.20 23.23
CA ASP A 28 -19.97 7.49 23.28
C ASP A 28 -19.85 5.95 23.29
N ASP A 29 -18.69 5.40 22.98
CA ASP A 29 -18.39 3.95 22.98
C ASP A 29 -17.59 3.48 24.21
N GLY A 30 -17.37 4.37 25.20
CA GLY A 30 -16.64 4.07 26.42
C GLY A 30 -15.11 3.97 26.25
N ARG A 31 -14.58 4.39 25.10
CA ARG A 31 -13.14 4.49 24.86
C ARG A 31 -12.64 5.90 25.13
N ASP A 32 -11.31 6.01 25.29
CA ASP A 32 -10.65 7.30 25.42
C ASP A 32 -11.07 8.26 24.32
N LYS A 33 -11.31 9.51 24.72
CA LYS A 33 -11.79 10.56 23.83
C LYS A 33 -10.84 10.77 22.66
N ARG A 34 -11.37 10.64 21.46
CA ARG A 34 -10.62 10.83 20.23
C ARG A 34 -10.31 12.31 20.00
N THR A 35 -9.10 12.58 19.52
CA THR A 35 -8.58 13.94 19.34
C THR A 35 -8.35 14.33 17.89
N GLY A 36 -8.49 13.38 16.96
CA GLY A 36 -8.22 13.57 15.54
C GLY A 36 -9.10 14.65 14.90
N THR A 37 -8.52 15.34 13.93
CA THR A 37 -9.15 16.41 13.16
C THR A 37 -9.07 16.08 11.66
N TRP A 38 -9.74 16.88 10.82
CA TRP A 38 -9.61 16.73 9.37
C TRP A 38 -8.15 16.90 8.88
N VAL A 39 -7.34 17.72 9.57
CA VAL A 39 -5.92 17.91 9.24
C VAL A 39 -5.12 16.63 9.51
N THR A 40 -5.29 16.05 10.71
CA THR A 40 -4.59 14.81 11.07
C THR A 40 -5.03 13.65 10.18
N ALA A 41 -6.32 13.53 9.88
CA ALA A 41 -6.83 12.51 8.97
C ALA A 41 -6.32 12.71 7.54
N SER A 42 -6.28 13.96 7.02
CA SER A 42 -5.68 14.23 5.71
C SER A 42 -4.20 13.85 5.67
N ALA A 43 -3.44 14.17 6.71
CA ALA A 43 -2.04 13.79 6.81
C ALA A 43 -1.86 12.25 6.80
N HIS A 44 -2.71 11.52 7.54
CA HIS A 44 -2.70 10.05 7.52
C HIS A 44 -3.04 9.48 6.14
N ILE A 45 -4.04 10.06 5.44
CA ILE A 45 -4.38 9.66 4.07
C ILE A 45 -3.20 9.89 3.13
N ILE A 46 -2.61 11.09 3.14
CA ILE A 46 -1.47 11.44 2.29
C ILE A 46 -0.31 10.47 2.54
N THR A 47 -0.01 10.19 3.80
CA THR A 47 1.05 9.25 4.17
C THR A 47 0.75 7.81 3.74
N ALA A 48 -0.52 7.38 3.82
CA ALA A 48 -0.93 6.04 3.39
C ALA A 48 -0.90 5.88 1.86
N VAL A 49 -1.17 6.97 1.12
CA VAL A 49 -1.19 6.98 -0.34
C VAL A 49 0.22 7.17 -0.91
N ILE A 50 1.00 8.17 -0.43
CA ILE A 50 2.38 8.39 -0.91
C ILE A 50 3.31 7.34 -0.30
N GLY A 51 3.39 6.21 -0.96
CA GLY A 51 4.26 5.08 -0.63
C GLY A 51 5.04 4.61 -1.86
N SER A 52 5.35 3.32 -1.94
CA SER A 52 6.09 2.74 -3.08
C SER A 52 5.40 2.91 -4.43
N GLY A 53 4.08 3.12 -4.47
CA GLY A 53 3.33 3.31 -5.71
C GLY A 53 3.76 4.53 -6.54
N VAL A 54 4.22 5.63 -5.91
CA VAL A 54 4.70 6.81 -6.64
C VAL A 54 5.90 6.50 -7.55
N LEU A 55 6.70 5.49 -7.18
CA LEU A 55 7.91 5.12 -7.89
C LEU A 55 7.66 4.54 -9.28
N SER A 56 6.52 3.90 -9.51
CA SER A 56 6.13 3.29 -10.78
C SER A 56 5.38 4.23 -11.73
N LEU A 57 4.96 5.42 -11.27
CA LEU A 57 4.07 6.27 -12.05
C LEU A 57 4.70 6.81 -13.34
N ALA A 58 5.99 7.14 -13.33
CA ALA A 58 6.70 7.57 -14.53
C ALA A 58 6.68 6.46 -15.61
N TRP A 59 6.94 5.22 -15.20
CA TRP A 59 6.84 4.06 -16.08
C TRP A 59 5.39 3.85 -16.56
N ALA A 60 4.42 3.94 -15.67
CA ALA A 60 3.01 3.77 -16.04
C ALA A 60 2.56 4.80 -17.08
N ILE A 61 2.96 6.06 -16.93
CA ILE A 61 2.68 7.10 -17.93
C ILE A 61 3.43 6.81 -19.24
N ALA A 62 4.68 6.34 -19.18
CA ALA A 62 5.43 5.96 -20.38
C ALA A 62 4.73 4.87 -21.21
N GLN A 63 4.03 3.92 -20.56
CA GLN A 63 3.25 2.92 -21.29
C GLN A 63 2.01 3.51 -21.98
N MET A 64 1.39 4.56 -21.42
CA MET A 64 0.11 5.13 -21.89
C MET A 64 0.25 6.46 -22.61
N GLY A 65 1.36 7.17 -22.41
CA GLY A 65 1.65 8.48 -23.00
C GLY A 65 0.98 9.67 -22.32
N TRP A 66 1.19 10.84 -22.91
CA TRP A 66 0.77 12.13 -22.37
C TRP A 66 -0.75 12.31 -22.22
N VAL A 67 -1.55 11.55 -22.96
CA VAL A 67 -3.01 11.68 -22.91
C VAL A 67 -3.60 10.65 -21.95
N ALA A 68 -3.43 9.37 -22.25
CA ALA A 68 -4.08 8.30 -21.49
C ALA A 68 -3.52 8.18 -20.06
N GLY A 69 -2.22 8.40 -19.85
CA GLY A 69 -1.61 8.33 -18.52
C GLY A 69 -2.26 9.26 -17.48
N PRO A 70 -2.23 10.58 -17.70
CA PRO A 70 -2.90 11.52 -16.81
C PRO A 70 -4.40 11.31 -16.68
N VAL A 71 -5.11 10.98 -17.77
CA VAL A 71 -6.56 10.69 -17.73
C VAL A 71 -6.86 9.52 -16.81
N VAL A 72 -6.10 8.44 -16.88
CA VAL A 72 -6.25 7.27 -16.00
C VAL A 72 -5.94 7.65 -14.55
N LEU A 73 -4.88 8.44 -14.28
CA LEU A 73 -4.59 8.93 -12.93
C LEU A 73 -5.77 9.72 -12.34
N PHE A 74 -6.35 10.65 -13.09
CA PHE A 74 -7.51 11.43 -12.64
C PHE A 74 -8.75 10.54 -12.46
N ALA A 75 -8.97 9.57 -13.33
CA ALA A 75 -10.09 8.64 -13.22
C ALA A 75 -10.00 7.81 -11.92
N PHE A 76 -8.83 7.23 -11.61
CA PHE A 76 -8.61 6.49 -10.37
C PHE A 76 -8.71 7.38 -9.13
N SER A 77 -8.19 8.60 -9.19
CA SER A 77 -8.35 9.62 -8.15
C SER A 77 -9.82 9.89 -7.83
N PHE A 78 -10.62 10.16 -8.88
CA PHE A 78 -12.05 10.42 -8.74
C PHE A 78 -12.80 9.20 -8.18
N ILE A 79 -12.55 8.00 -8.72
CA ILE A 79 -13.19 6.76 -8.25
C ILE A 79 -12.86 6.53 -6.78
N THR A 80 -11.59 6.64 -6.41
CA THR A 80 -11.13 6.44 -5.04
C THR A 80 -11.73 7.46 -4.07
N TYR A 81 -11.76 8.75 -4.44
CA TYR A 81 -12.42 9.77 -3.64
C TYR A 81 -13.90 9.48 -3.46
N PHE A 82 -14.61 9.21 -4.57
CA PHE A 82 -16.04 8.95 -4.55
C PHE A 82 -16.39 7.75 -3.66
N THR A 83 -15.73 6.61 -3.86
CA THR A 83 -15.97 5.41 -3.05
C THR A 83 -15.55 5.58 -1.59
N SER A 84 -14.54 6.39 -1.31
CA SER A 84 -14.15 6.77 0.05
C SER A 84 -15.25 7.56 0.75
N THR A 85 -15.98 8.41 0.03
CA THR A 85 -17.14 9.13 0.63
C THR A 85 -18.29 8.19 1.00
N LEU A 86 -18.51 7.14 0.19
CA LEU A 86 -19.50 6.11 0.50
C LEU A 86 -19.06 5.27 1.71
N LEU A 87 -17.79 4.90 1.76
CA LEU A 87 -17.22 4.15 2.86
C LEU A 87 -17.25 4.93 4.18
N ALA A 88 -16.98 6.22 4.14
CA ALA A 88 -17.04 7.09 5.30
C ALA A 88 -18.44 7.13 5.94
N ASP A 89 -19.51 7.06 5.14
CA ASP A 89 -20.87 6.98 5.65
C ASP A 89 -21.19 5.62 6.29
N CYS A 90 -20.42 4.58 5.99
CA CYS A 90 -20.59 3.24 6.54
C CYS A 90 -19.86 3.01 7.86
N TYR A 91 -19.02 3.95 8.32
CA TYR A 91 -18.29 3.83 9.58
C TYR A 91 -19.21 3.60 10.79
N ARG A 92 -20.33 4.33 10.88
CA ARG A 92 -21.39 4.05 11.84
C ARG A 92 -22.54 3.33 11.15
N SER A 93 -23.15 2.38 11.87
CA SER A 93 -24.29 1.62 11.35
C SER A 93 -25.34 1.39 12.45
N PRO A 94 -26.66 1.41 12.14
CA PRO A 94 -27.25 1.59 10.80
C PRO A 94 -27.29 3.06 10.33
N ASP A 95 -27.22 4.04 11.23
CA ASP A 95 -27.22 5.46 10.90
C ASP A 95 -25.79 6.01 10.86
N PRO A 96 -25.41 6.79 9.85
CA PRO A 96 -24.03 7.27 9.68
C PRO A 96 -23.56 8.28 10.73
N VAL A 97 -24.46 8.82 11.56
CA VAL A 97 -24.14 9.84 12.59
C VAL A 97 -24.33 9.30 14.00
N THR A 98 -25.46 8.62 14.25
CA THR A 98 -25.89 8.17 15.59
C THR A 98 -25.71 6.66 15.79
N GLY A 99 -25.38 5.91 14.74
CA GLY A 99 -25.20 4.47 14.78
C GLY A 99 -23.99 4.03 15.60
N LYS A 100 -23.90 2.73 15.89
CA LYS A 100 -22.74 2.12 16.54
C LYS A 100 -21.51 2.23 15.65
N ARG A 101 -20.37 2.55 16.23
CA ARG A 101 -19.06 2.62 15.54
C ARG A 101 -18.56 1.24 15.15
N ASN A 102 -17.89 1.20 14.00
CA ASN A 102 -17.14 0.05 13.53
C ASN A 102 -15.66 0.46 13.44
N TYR A 103 -14.78 -0.27 14.08
CA TYR A 103 -13.39 0.16 14.29
C TYR A 103 -12.43 -0.26 13.18
N THR A 104 -12.84 -1.22 12.35
CA THR A 104 -12.02 -1.73 11.25
C THR A 104 -12.86 -1.94 10.00
N TYR A 105 -12.21 -1.92 8.85
CA TYR A 105 -12.86 -2.15 7.58
C TYR A 105 -13.66 -3.47 7.56
N SER A 106 -13.06 -4.56 8.05
CA SER A 106 -13.73 -5.87 8.11
C SER A 106 -14.95 -5.87 9.04
N GLN A 107 -14.91 -5.10 10.15
CA GLN A 107 -16.07 -4.96 11.05
C GLN A 107 -17.23 -4.23 10.36
N VAL A 108 -16.95 -3.19 9.58
CA VAL A 108 -18.00 -2.53 8.77
C VAL A 108 -18.65 -3.53 7.83
N VAL A 109 -17.86 -4.28 7.08
CA VAL A 109 -18.38 -5.31 6.16
C VAL A 109 -19.21 -6.35 6.91
N ARG A 110 -18.75 -6.81 8.08
CA ARG A 110 -19.48 -7.77 8.92
C ARG A 110 -20.81 -7.21 9.41
N SER A 111 -20.82 -5.98 9.93
CA SER A 111 -22.01 -5.36 10.51
C SER A 111 -23.09 -5.08 9.47
N ILE A 112 -22.69 -4.65 8.27
CA ILE A 112 -23.63 -4.27 7.21
C ILE A 112 -23.96 -5.46 6.28
N LEU A 113 -22.95 -6.17 5.76
CA LEU A 113 -23.14 -7.20 4.75
C LEU A 113 -23.24 -8.62 5.34
N GLY A 114 -22.47 -8.88 6.42
CA GLY A 114 -22.47 -10.17 7.13
C GLY A 114 -21.93 -11.36 6.33
N GLY A 115 -21.97 -12.53 6.94
CA GLY A 115 -21.83 -13.84 6.32
C GLY A 115 -20.63 -14.03 5.36
N ARG A 116 -20.93 -14.61 4.19
CA ARG A 116 -19.90 -14.92 3.17
C ARG A 116 -19.15 -13.70 2.64
N LYS A 117 -19.80 -12.52 2.61
CA LYS A 117 -19.16 -11.28 2.14
C LYS A 117 -18.05 -10.81 3.09
N PHE A 118 -18.22 -11.03 4.38
CA PHE A 118 -17.17 -10.79 5.37
C PHE A 118 -15.94 -11.68 5.13
N GLN A 119 -16.14 -12.96 4.83
CA GLN A 119 -15.03 -13.89 4.52
C GLN A 119 -14.29 -13.49 3.25
N LEU A 120 -15.01 -13.09 2.19
CA LEU A 120 -14.41 -12.59 0.94
C LEU A 120 -13.64 -11.30 1.16
N CYS A 121 -14.15 -10.40 2.00
CA CYS A 121 -13.44 -9.18 2.38
C CYS A 121 -12.13 -9.50 3.09
N GLY A 122 -12.17 -10.39 4.07
CA GLY A 122 -10.97 -10.86 4.78
C GLY A 122 -9.94 -11.45 3.82
N LEU A 123 -10.37 -12.32 2.90
CA LEU A 123 -9.48 -12.90 1.89
C LEU A 123 -8.82 -11.81 1.03
N ALA A 124 -9.59 -10.84 0.51
CA ALA A 124 -9.07 -9.75 -0.28
C ALA A 124 -8.07 -8.87 0.51
N GLN A 125 -8.38 -8.57 1.78
CA GLN A 125 -7.49 -7.82 2.66
C GLN A 125 -6.18 -8.57 2.92
N TYR A 126 -6.23 -9.87 3.23
CA TYR A 126 -5.01 -10.63 3.50
C TYR A 126 -4.15 -10.86 2.25
N ILE A 127 -4.76 -11.07 1.08
CA ILE A 127 -4.02 -11.10 -0.20
C ILE A 127 -3.29 -9.77 -0.41
N ASN A 128 -3.95 -8.64 -0.17
CA ASN A 128 -3.33 -7.32 -0.28
C ASN A 128 -2.17 -7.16 0.72
N LEU A 129 -2.40 -7.45 2.01
CA LEU A 129 -1.39 -7.30 3.07
C LEU A 129 -0.14 -8.15 2.81
N VAL A 130 -0.32 -9.43 2.45
CA VAL A 130 0.80 -10.33 2.11
C VAL A 130 1.52 -9.84 0.86
N GLY A 131 0.78 -9.47 -0.18
CA GLY A 131 1.37 -8.94 -1.41
C GLY A 131 2.19 -7.68 -1.17
N VAL A 132 1.67 -6.74 -0.38
CA VAL A 132 2.40 -5.50 -0.05
C VAL A 132 3.71 -5.79 0.70
N THR A 133 3.73 -6.74 1.65
CA THR A 133 4.97 -7.08 2.38
C THR A 133 6.03 -7.72 1.47
N ILE A 134 5.62 -8.52 0.48
CA ILE A 134 6.52 -9.06 -0.55
C ILE A 134 7.05 -7.92 -1.43
N GLY A 135 6.16 -7.04 -1.92
CA GLY A 135 6.52 -5.86 -2.73
C GLY A 135 7.50 -4.94 -2.03
N TYR A 136 7.36 -4.75 -0.72
CA TYR A 136 8.30 -3.94 0.07
C TYR A 136 9.69 -4.56 0.16
N THR A 137 9.79 -5.88 0.27
CA THR A 137 11.07 -6.59 0.24
C THR A 137 11.78 -6.41 -1.11
N ILE A 138 11.03 -6.52 -2.21
CA ILE A 138 11.54 -6.27 -3.56
C ILE A 138 12.04 -4.84 -3.70
N THR A 139 11.20 -3.86 -3.36
CA THR A 139 11.48 -2.42 -3.52
C THR A 139 12.68 -1.99 -2.68
N ALA A 140 12.77 -2.41 -1.42
CA ALA A 140 13.89 -2.09 -0.54
C ALA A 140 15.21 -2.62 -1.10
N SER A 141 15.21 -3.84 -1.62
CA SER A 141 16.42 -4.43 -2.22
C SER A 141 16.87 -3.69 -3.47
N ILE A 142 15.95 -3.33 -4.36
CA ILE A 142 16.24 -2.55 -5.58
C ILE A 142 16.83 -1.19 -5.21
N SER A 143 16.29 -0.51 -4.23
CA SER A 143 16.80 0.78 -3.77
C SER A 143 18.21 0.67 -3.20
N MET A 144 18.50 -0.37 -2.41
CA MET A 144 19.86 -0.58 -1.87
C MET A 144 20.86 -1.01 -2.95
N VAL A 145 20.43 -1.76 -3.97
CA VAL A 145 21.24 -2.06 -5.15
C VAL A 145 21.54 -0.78 -5.92
N ALA A 146 20.57 0.13 -6.07
CA ALA A 146 20.78 1.42 -6.73
C ALA A 146 21.86 2.25 -6.03
N VAL A 147 21.83 2.33 -4.69
CA VAL A 147 22.89 2.96 -3.88
C VAL A 147 24.26 2.33 -4.16
N LYS A 148 24.35 1.01 -4.12
CA LYS A 148 25.63 0.32 -4.34
C LYS A 148 26.16 0.54 -5.76
N ARG A 149 25.27 0.52 -6.77
CA ARG A 149 25.65 0.79 -8.17
C ARG A 149 26.11 2.22 -8.37
N SER A 150 25.38 3.20 -7.84
CA SER A 150 25.73 4.63 -7.89
C SER A 150 27.12 4.86 -7.31
N ASN A 151 27.41 4.34 -6.13
CA ASN A 151 28.71 4.45 -5.50
C ASN A 151 29.82 3.72 -6.28
N CYS A 152 29.52 2.59 -6.90
CA CYS A 152 30.49 1.87 -7.74
C CYS A 152 30.85 2.70 -8.98
N PHE A 153 29.88 3.22 -9.70
CA PHE A 153 30.11 4.08 -10.89
C PHE A 153 30.87 5.34 -10.55
N HIS A 154 30.57 5.97 -9.39
CA HIS A 154 31.31 7.15 -8.95
C HIS A 154 32.77 6.84 -8.63
N LYS A 155 33.07 5.67 -8.06
CA LYS A 155 34.42 5.27 -7.66
C LYS A 155 35.28 4.73 -8.83
N HIS A 156 34.66 3.97 -9.74
CA HIS A 156 35.38 3.22 -10.79
C HIS A 156 35.11 3.74 -12.21
N GLY A 157 34.21 4.72 -12.38
CA GLY A 157 33.77 5.24 -13.68
C GLY A 157 32.69 4.41 -14.33
N HIS A 158 32.15 4.93 -15.45
CA HIS A 158 31.01 4.35 -16.15
C HIS A 158 31.33 3.12 -17.01
N GLU A 159 32.61 2.86 -17.23
CA GLU A 159 33.05 1.68 -18.02
C GLU A 159 33.00 0.40 -17.20
N ASP A 160 33.02 0.49 -15.89
CA ASP A 160 32.91 -0.69 -15.01
C ASP A 160 31.48 -1.22 -14.97
N LYS A 161 31.34 -2.52 -15.08
CA LYS A 161 30.02 -3.18 -15.13
C LYS A 161 29.24 -3.18 -13.82
N CYS A 162 29.78 -2.73 -12.72
CA CYS A 162 29.17 -2.53 -11.39
C CYS A 162 27.96 -3.45 -11.05
N TYR A 163 28.07 -4.74 -11.42
CA TYR A 163 26.99 -5.71 -11.19
C TYR A 163 26.80 -6.00 -9.71
N THR A 164 25.54 -5.99 -9.30
CA THR A 164 25.17 -6.27 -7.91
C THR A 164 23.87 -7.06 -7.88
N SER A 165 23.85 -8.15 -7.12
CA SER A 165 22.65 -8.95 -6.88
C SER A 165 21.73 -8.30 -5.85
N ASN A 166 20.42 -8.48 -6.01
CA ASN A 166 19.39 -8.06 -5.06
C ASN A 166 19.35 -8.96 -3.80
N TYR A 167 19.78 -10.21 -3.90
CA TYR A 167 19.62 -11.21 -2.84
C TYR A 167 20.23 -10.83 -1.48
N PRO A 168 21.48 -10.33 -1.40
CA PRO A 168 22.05 -9.95 -0.10
C PRO A 168 21.23 -8.87 0.60
N PHE A 169 20.65 -7.94 -0.16
CA PHE A 169 19.82 -6.86 0.41
C PHE A 169 18.43 -7.35 0.81
N MET A 170 17.84 -8.32 0.09
CA MET A 170 16.60 -8.99 0.51
C MET A 170 16.80 -9.75 1.82
N ILE A 171 17.93 -10.47 1.95
CA ILE A 171 18.28 -11.20 3.18
C ILE A 171 18.48 -10.20 4.33
N LEU A 172 19.24 -9.13 4.11
CA LEU A 172 19.46 -8.09 5.13
C LEU A 172 18.13 -7.47 5.58
N PHE A 173 17.25 -7.12 4.62
CA PHE A 173 15.92 -6.59 4.93
C PHE A 173 15.10 -7.59 5.74
N ALA A 174 15.08 -8.87 5.34
CA ALA A 174 14.39 -9.93 6.08
C ALA A 174 14.93 -10.10 7.50
N CYS A 175 16.24 -10.07 7.72
CA CYS A 175 16.84 -10.13 9.06
C CYS A 175 16.36 -8.96 9.94
N ILE A 176 16.33 -7.73 9.40
CA ILE A 176 15.81 -6.56 10.12
C ILE A 176 14.33 -6.78 10.45
N GLN A 177 13.53 -7.28 9.50
CA GLN A 177 12.09 -7.51 9.71
C GLN A 177 11.84 -8.62 10.74
N ILE A 178 12.64 -9.69 10.77
CA ILE A 178 12.55 -10.74 11.80
C ILE A 178 12.73 -10.13 13.18
N ILE A 179 13.77 -9.31 13.38
CA ILE A 179 14.05 -8.68 14.68
C ILE A 179 12.90 -7.77 15.11
N LEU A 180 12.48 -6.86 14.22
CA LEU A 180 11.41 -5.89 14.50
C LEU A 180 10.06 -6.58 14.75
N SER A 181 9.79 -7.68 14.06
CA SER A 181 8.54 -8.45 14.24
C SER A 181 8.42 -9.08 15.63
N GLN A 182 9.53 -9.26 16.37
CA GLN A 182 9.47 -9.83 17.74
C GLN A 182 9.08 -8.81 18.81
N ILE A 183 9.03 -7.52 18.47
CA ILE A 183 8.65 -6.47 19.43
C ILE A 183 7.19 -6.67 19.85
N PRO A 184 6.89 -6.90 21.15
CA PRO A 184 5.57 -7.35 21.58
C PRO A 184 4.47 -6.27 21.46
N ASN A 185 4.83 -5.00 21.56
CA ASN A 185 3.91 -3.86 21.53
C ASN A 185 4.26 -2.89 20.41
N PHE A 186 3.97 -3.28 19.17
CA PHE A 186 4.24 -2.44 17.98
C PHE A 186 3.56 -1.08 18.05
N HIS A 187 2.41 -0.96 18.72
CA HIS A 187 1.72 0.33 18.92
C HIS A 187 2.58 1.37 19.67
N LYS A 188 3.55 0.94 20.48
CA LYS A 188 4.53 1.84 21.08
C LYS A 188 5.55 2.39 20.09
N LEU A 189 5.60 1.85 18.88
CA LEU A 189 6.47 2.28 17.79
C LEU A 189 5.74 3.20 16.78
N SER A 190 4.72 3.92 17.19
CA SER A 190 4.02 4.92 16.35
C SER A 190 4.97 5.95 15.74
N TRP A 191 6.10 6.25 16.41
CA TRP A 191 7.16 7.09 15.86
C TRP A 191 7.74 6.52 14.55
N LEU A 192 7.76 5.21 14.37
CA LEU A 192 8.25 4.58 13.13
C LEU A 192 7.37 4.92 11.93
N SER A 193 6.05 5.04 12.13
CA SER A 193 5.13 5.50 11.09
C SER A 193 5.38 6.97 10.72
N ILE A 194 5.75 7.81 11.70
CA ILE A 194 6.11 9.22 11.44
C ILE A 194 7.41 9.28 10.63
N VAL A 195 8.42 8.51 11.01
CA VAL A 195 9.68 8.40 10.24
C VAL A 195 9.39 7.92 8.82
N ALA A 196 8.59 6.88 8.66
CA ALA A 196 8.19 6.37 7.35
C ALA A 196 7.49 7.45 6.49
N ALA A 197 6.63 8.27 7.10
CA ALA A 197 5.98 9.38 6.42
C ALA A 197 6.98 10.44 5.94
N ILE A 198 7.89 10.89 6.81
CA ILE A 198 8.93 11.86 6.47
C ILE A 198 9.80 11.32 5.32
N MET A 199 10.19 10.05 5.40
CA MET A 199 11.00 9.41 4.36
C MET A 199 10.28 9.34 3.02
N SER A 200 8.96 9.03 3.01
CA SER A 200 8.19 8.96 1.76
C SER A 200 8.08 10.32 1.06
N PHE A 201 7.88 11.39 1.80
CA PHE A 201 7.92 12.74 1.26
C PHE A 201 9.31 13.12 0.77
N ALA A 202 10.36 12.76 1.52
CA ALA A 202 11.74 13.08 1.15
C ALA A 202 12.10 12.45 -0.20
N TYR A 203 12.01 11.12 -0.34
CA TYR A 203 12.41 10.47 -1.60
C TYR A 203 11.54 10.88 -2.80
N SER A 204 10.25 11.08 -2.59
CA SER A 204 9.35 11.47 -3.66
C SER A 204 9.63 12.92 -4.12
N SER A 205 9.89 13.84 -3.18
CA SER A 205 10.25 15.24 -3.50
C SER A 205 11.61 15.33 -4.18
N ILE A 206 12.59 14.52 -3.75
CA ILE A 206 13.90 14.43 -4.40
C ILE A 206 13.75 13.93 -5.83
N GLY A 207 12.98 12.85 -6.04
CA GLY A 207 12.72 12.32 -7.37
C GLY A 207 12.03 13.31 -8.29
N LEU A 208 11.05 14.06 -7.77
CA LEU A 208 10.39 15.14 -8.49
C LEU A 208 11.40 16.26 -8.85
N GLY A 209 12.20 16.72 -7.91
CA GLY A 209 13.23 17.75 -8.13
C GLY A 209 14.27 17.32 -9.16
N LEU A 210 14.74 16.08 -9.09
CA LEU A 210 15.68 15.50 -10.07
C LEU A 210 15.05 15.38 -11.46
N SER A 211 13.75 15.03 -11.54
CA SER A 211 13.03 14.99 -12.82
C SER A 211 12.95 16.39 -13.45
N ILE A 212 12.63 17.42 -12.66
CA ILE A 212 12.63 18.81 -13.11
C ILE A 212 14.02 19.24 -13.59
N ALA A 213 15.05 18.95 -12.81
CA ALA A 213 16.43 19.28 -13.17
C ALA A 213 16.85 18.61 -14.48
N LYS A 214 16.54 17.33 -14.65
CA LYS A 214 16.87 16.58 -15.89
C LYS A 214 16.15 17.16 -17.11
N VAL A 215 14.89 17.52 -16.98
CA VAL A 215 14.12 18.18 -18.06
C VAL A 215 14.71 19.56 -18.39
N ALA A 216 15.06 20.36 -17.37
CA ALA A 216 15.59 21.71 -17.54
C ALA A 216 16.99 21.75 -18.17
N THR A 217 17.84 20.74 -17.91
CA THR A 217 19.19 20.66 -18.47
C THR A 217 19.23 20.24 -19.94
N GLY A 218 18.10 19.79 -20.51
CA GLY A 218 18.01 19.48 -21.95
C GLY A 218 18.94 18.38 -22.44
N GLY A 219 19.41 17.49 -21.53
CA GLY A 219 20.26 16.35 -21.90
C GLY A 219 19.49 15.32 -22.71
N GLU A 220 20.19 14.52 -23.50
CA GLU A 220 19.77 13.44 -24.40
C GLU A 220 18.38 13.57 -25.01
N HIS A 221 18.22 13.28 -26.30
CA HIS A 221 16.91 13.28 -26.97
C HIS A 221 15.95 12.23 -26.39
N VAL A 222 15.20 12.65 -25.34
CA VAL A 222 14.22 11.80 -24.68
C VAL A 222 13.01 11.64 -25.61
N ARG A 223 12.71 10.40 -26.00
CA ARG A 223 11.55 10.09 -26.85
C ARG A 223 10.29 10.00 -26.02
N THR A 224 9.36 10.92 -26.24
CA THR A 224 8.01 10.87 -25.68
C THR A 224 6.96 10.88 -26.78
N SER A 225 5.75 10.40 -26.50
CA SER A 225 4.64 10.46 -27.44
C SER A 225 3.31 10.65 -26.74
N LEU A 226 2.28 11.04 -27.51
CA LEU A 226 0.92 11.18 -26.99
C LEU A 226 0.34 9.85 -26.49
N THR A 227 0.79 8.74 -27.06
CA THR A 227 0.32 7.39 -26.76
C THR A 227 1.33 6.53 -25.99
N GLY A 228 2.49 7.08 -25.59
CA GLY A 228 3.55 6.37 -24.86
C GLY A 228 4.41 5.49 -25.77
N VAL A 229 4.93 4.39 -25.26
CA VAL A 229 5.80 3.45 -26.02
C VAL A 229 5.17 3.11 -27.38
N GLN A 230 5.98 3.14 -28.44
CA GLN A 230 5.51 3.04 -29.83
C GLN A 230 5.58 1.61 -30.35
N VAL A 231 4.49 1.15 -30.98
CA VAL A 231 4.45 -0.16 -31.63
C VAL A 231 5.36 -0.17 -32.85
N GLY A 232 6.15 -1.22 -32.98
CA GLY A 232 7.13 -1.39 -34.08
C GLY A 232 8.47 -0.69 -33.85
N VAL A 233 8.58 0.17 -32.82
CA VAL A 233 9.84 0.85 -32.46
C VAL A 233 10.29 0.38 -31.08
N ASP A 234 9.45 0.54 -30.06
CA ASP A 234 9.80 0.21 -28.67
C ASP A 234 9.30 -1.19 -28.28
N VAL A 235 8.11 -1.56 -28.76
CA VAL A 235 7.40 -2.79 -28.38
C VAL A 235 6.60 -3.38 -29.54
N THR A 236 6.21 -4.65 -29.43
CA THR A 236 5.21 -5.26 -30.32
C THR A 236 3.78 -4.79 -29.95
N GLY A 237 2.83 -4.96 -30.87
CA GLY A 237 1.43 -4.56 -30.62
C GLY A 237 0.81 -5.29 -29.43
N SER A 238 1.06 -6.59 -29.28
CA SER A 238 0.59 -7.39 -28.13
C SER A 238 1.26 -6.95 -26.83
N GLU A 239 2.54 -6.67 -26.86
CA GLU A 239 3.28 -6.21 -25.69
C GLU A 239 2.80 -4.83 -25.21
N LYS A 240 2.49 -3.91 -26.14
CA LYS A 240 1.89 -2.62 -25.82
C LYS A 240 0.59 -2.77 -25.03
N VAL A 241 -0.29 -3.68 -25.44
CA VAL A 241 -1.56 -3.94 -24.74
C VAL A 241 -1.31 -4.45 -23.34
N TRP A 242 -0.44 -5.46 -23.18
CA TRP A 242 -0.15 -6.04 -21.86
C TRP A 242 0.51 -5.04 -20.92
N ARG A 243 1.49 -4.27 -21.38
CA ARG A 243 2.14 -3.23 -20.57
C ARG A 243 1.17 -2.11 -20.18
N THR A 244 0.23 -1.73 -21.08
CA THR A 244 -0.82 -0.77 -20.75
C THR A 244 -1.74 -1.30 -19.65
N PHE A 245 -2.13 -2.56 -19.70
CA PHE A 245 -2.96 -3.18 -18.67
C PHE A 245 -2.22 -3.26 -17.33
N GLN A 246 -0.96 -3.63 -17.34
CA GLN A 246 -0.10 -3.63 -16.15
C GLN A 246 0.01 -2.22 -15.54
N ALA A 247 0.27 -1.20 -16.37
CA ALA A 247 0.37 0.19 -15.93
C ALA A 247 -0.90 0.70 -15.23
N ILE A 248 -2.08 0.27 -15.68
CA ILE A 248 -3.35 0.54 -14.99
C ILE A 248 -3.35 -0.10 -13.60
N GLY A 249 -2.80 -1.31 -13.45
CA GLY A 249 -2.64 -1.98 -12.16
C GLY A 249 -1.71 -1.23 -11.20
N ASP A 250 -0.60 -0.68 -11.69
CA ASP A 250 0.32 0.14 -10.91
C ASP A 250 -0.36 1.43 -10.38
N ILE A 251 -1.17 2.08 -11.22
CA ILE A 251 -1.96 3.25 -10.81
C ILE A 251 -3.03 2.83 -9.79
N ALA A 252 -3.68 1.69 -9.96
CA ALA A 252 -4.64 1.15 -9.00
C ALA A 252 -3.99 0.91 -7.63
N PHE A 253 -2.77 0.35 -7.61
CA PHE A 253 -1.98 0.18 -6.40
C PHE A 253 -1.69 1.51 -5.71
N ALA A 254 -1.25 2.51 -6.47
CA ALA A 254 -0.89 3.82 -5.94
C ALA A 254 -2.06 4.51 -5.21
N TYR A 255 -3.31 4.28 -5.62
CA TYR A 255 -4.50 4.85 -4.98
C TYR A 255 -5.19 3.93 -3.95
N ALA A 256 -4.64 2.77 -3.63
CA ALA A 256 -5.28 1.77 -2.78
C ALA A 256 -5.10 2.05 -1.28
N TYR A 257 -5.83 3.04 -0.71
CA TYR A 257 -5.79 3.34 0.73
C TYR A 257 -7.08 2.97 1.50
N SER A 258 -8.11 2.51 0.81
CA SER A 258 -9.43 2.23 1.41
C SER A 258 -9.38 1.24 2.57
N ASN A 259 -8.37 0.36 2.59
CA ASN A 259 -8.12 -0.60 3.67
C ASN A 259 -7.91 0.05 5.03
N VAL A 260 -7.39 1.26 5.08
CA VAL A 260 -7.05 1.97 6.32
C VAL A 260 -7.97 3.18 6.58
N LEU A 261 -8.96 3.43 5.70
CA LEU A 261 -9.83 4.59 5.81
C LEU A 261 -10.66 4.57 7.09
N ILE A 262 -11.23 3.42 7.43
CA ILE A 262 -12.08 3.26 8.63
C ILE A 262 -11.24 3.45 9.90
N GLU A 263 -10.04 2.91 9.93
CA GLU A 263 -9.10 3.06 11.04
C GLU A 263 -8.67 4.52 11.21
N ILE A 264 -8.44 5.25 10.12
CA ILE A 264 -8.18 6.69 10.17
C ILE A 264 -9.41 7.44 10.68
N GLN A 265 -10.61 7.09 10.21
CA GLN A 265 -11.85 7.72 10.63
C GLN A 265 -12.14 7.48 12.11
N ASP A 266 -11.76 6.32 12.65
CA ASP A 266 -11.91 6.00 14.08
C ASP A 266 -11.04 6.87 14.99
N THR A 267 -10.06 7.61 14.47
CA THR A 267 -9.27 8.56 15.25
C THR A 267 -9.94 9.92 15.42
N LEU A 268 -11.00 10.22 14.66
CA LEU A 268 -11.64 11.52 14.59
C LEU A 268 -12.52 11.81 15.81
N LYS A 269 -12.56 13.08 16.23
CA LYS A 269 -13.49 13.58 17.24
C LYS A 269 -14.94 13.31 16.81
N SER A 270 -15.80 13.04 17.78
CA SER A 270 -17.24 12.79 17.57
C SER A 270 -18.01 14.00 17.05
N SER A 271 -17.51 15.20 17.27
CA SER A 271 -18.13 16.46 16.81
C SER A 271 -17.10 17.34 16.09
N PRO A 272 -17.40 17.78 14.85
CA PRO A 272 -18.55 17.40 13.98
C PRO A 272 -18.55 15.91 13.62
N ALA A 273 -19.69 15.39 13.12
CA ALA A 273 -19.84 13.98 12.77
C ALA A 273 -18.68 13.45 11.91
N GLU A 274 -18.13 12.31 12.29
CA GLU A 274 -16.87 11.76 11.76
C GLU A 274 -16.93 11.56 10.25
N ASN A 275 -18.08 11.14 9.69
CA ASN A 275 -18.24 10.95 8.24
C ASN A 275 -18.07 12.27 7.46
N LYS A 276 -18.59 13.40 7.98
CA LYS A 276 -18.44 14.72 7.35
C LYS A 276 -16.99 15.18 7.38
N VAL A 277 -16.33 14.99 8.52
CA VAL A 277 -14.91 15.32 8.69
C VAL A 277 -14.04 14.45 7.78
N MET A 278 -14.34 13.15 7.70
CA MET A 278 -13.59 12.20 6.86
C MET A 278 -13.74 12.48 5.37
N LYS A 279 -14.95 12.84 4.89
CA LYS A 279 -15.16 13.25 3.49
C LYS A 279 -14.30 14.46 3.11
N ARG A 280 -14.22 15.45 4.01
CA ARG A 280 -13.33 16.61 3.81
C ARG A 280 -11.86 16.21 3.81
N ALA A 281 -11.45 15.37 4.75
CA ALA A 281 -10.10 14.87 4.85
C ALA A 281 -9.71 14.05 3.60
N SER A 282 -10.61 13.20 3.12
CA SER A 282 -10.41 12.42 1.88
C SER A 282 -10.28 13.33 0.65
N LEU A 283 -11.09 14.39 0.55
CA LEU A 283 -10.97 15.34 -0.56
C LEU A 283 -9.58 15.99 -0.59
N ILE A 284 -9.14 16.54 0.53
CA ILE A 284 -7.85 17.22 0.64
C ILE A 284 -6.71 16.23 0.43
N GLY A 285 -6.77 15.06 1.09
CA GLY A 285 -5.77 14.01 0.95
C GLY A 285 -5.61 13.55 -0.50
N ILE A 286 -6.72 13.21 -1.17
CA ILE A 286 -6.68 12.74 -2.56
C ILE A 286 -6.27 13.83 -3.53
N LEU A 287 -6.75 15.08 -3.38
CA LEU A 287 -6.32 16.18 -4.26
C LEU A 287 -4.82 16.43 -4.14
N THR A 288 -4.28 16.47 -2.90
CA THR A 288 -2.86 16.68 -2.67
C THR A 288 -2.03 15.54 -3.26
N THR A 289 -2.41 14.29 -3.01
CA THR A 289 -1.67 13.13 -3.53
C THR A 289 -1.79 13.01 -5.04
N THR A 290 -2.95 13.33 -5.63
CA THR A 290 -3.14 13.32 -7.08
C THR A 290 -2.28 14.37 -7.78
N LEU A 291 -2.21 15.60 -7.23
CA LEU A 291 -1.31 16.62 -7.74
C LEU A 291 0.14 16.11 -7.73
N PHE A 292 0.55 15.54 -6.61
CA PHE A 292 1.89 14.99 -6.46
C PHE A 292 2.17 13.84 -7.45
N TYR A 293 1.22 12.94 -7.62
CA TYR A 293 1.32 11.80 -8.54
C TYR A 293 1.36 12.22 -10.01
N VAL A 294 0.53 13.20 -10.39
CA VAL A 294 0.57 13.76 -11.74
C VAL A 294 1.92 14.42 -12.00
N LEU A 295 2.44 15.20 -11.05
CA LEU A 295 3.75 15.83 -11.19
C LEU A 295 4.88 14.79 -11.28
N CYS A 296 4.95 13.83 -10.35
CA CYS A 296 5.98 12.80 -10.38
C CYS A 296 5.90 11.93 -11.66
N GLY A 297 4.69 11.53 -12.05
CA GLY A 297 4.48 10.70 -13.22
C GLY A 297 4.79 11.42 -14.53
N THR A 298 4.25 12.64 -14.72
CA THR A 298 4.45 13.40 -15.97
C THR A 298 5.86 13.94 -16.11
N LEU A 299 6.44 14.52 -15.05
CA LEU A 299 7.82 15.02 -15.09
C LEU A 299 8.84 13.88 -15.13
N GLY A 300 8.55 12.75 -14.50
CA GLY A 300 9.33 11.53 -14.67
C GLY A 300 9.28 11.00 -16.10
N TYR A 301 8.11 10.99 -16.72
CA TYR A 301 7.98 10.65 -18.14
C TYR A 301 8.70 11.66 -19.05
N ALA A 302 8.61 12.94 -18.74
CA ALA A 302 9.37 13.97 -19.48
C ALA A 302 10.89 13.76 -19.35
N ALA A 303 11.36 13.31 -18.19
CA ALA A 303 12.78 13.11 -17.89
C ALA A 303 13.36 11.82 -18.51
N PHE A 304 12.57 10.76 -18.66
CA PHE A 304 13.03 9.45 -19.13
C PHE A 304 12.40 8.99 -20.45
N GLY A 305 11.28 9.58 -20.84
CA GLY A 305 10.56 9.19 -22.05
C GLY A 305 10.02 7.76 -22.01
N ASN A 306 9.98 7.13 -23.18
CA ASN A 306 9.50 5.76 -23.33
C ASN A 306 10.36 4.72 -22.62
N ASP A 307 11.59 5.08 -22.23
CA ASP A 307 12.56 4.25 -21.52
C ASP A 307 12.49 4.46 -19.99
N ALA A 308 11.41 5.06 -19.48
CA ALA A 308 11.23 5.29 -18.05
C ALA A 308 11.35 3.98 -17.25
N PRO A 309 12.23 3.95 -16.20
CA PRO A 309 12.42 2.73 -15.43
C PRO A 309 11.23 2.45 -14.51
N GLY A 310 11.07 1.20 -14.13
CA GLY A 310 9.99 0.77 -13.23
C GLY A 310 9.98 1.48 -11.87
N ASN A 311 11.15 1.76 -11.32
CA ASN A 311 11.33 2.70 -10.23
C ASN A 311 12.09 3.92 -10.76
N PHE A 312 11.42 5.06 -10.89
CA PHE A 312 11.99 6.23 -11.54
C PHE A 312 13.24 6.79 -10.84
N LEU A 313 13.42 6.57 -9.52
CA LEU A 313 14.64 6.96 -8.82
C LEU A 313 15.87 6.17 -9.25
N THR A 314 15.71 4.94 -9.73
CA THR A 314 16.83 4.14 -10.24
C THR A 314 17.37 4.64 -11.58
N GLY A 315 16.59 5.43 -12.32
CA GLY A 315 16.98 6.04 -13.57
C GLY A 315 17.95 7.21 -13.43
N PHE A 316 18.12 7.76 -12.23
CA PHE A 316 19.04 8.88 -11.98
C PHE A 316 20.45 8.44 -11.54
N GLY A 317 20.78 7.17 -11.57
CA GLY A 317 21.99 6.59 -11.00
C GLY A 317 23.34 7.17 -11.45
N PHE A 318 23.35 8.07 -12.45
CA PHE A 318 24.56 8.71 -12.99
C PHE A 318 24.55 10.23 -12.87
N TYR A 319 23.52 10.79 -12.18
CA TYR A 319 23.37 12.25 -12.03
C TYR A 319 24.13 12.77 -10.82
N GLU A 320 24.75 13.92 -11.00
CA GLU A 320 25.27 14.71 -9.88
C GLU A 320 24.18 15.63 -9.30
N PRO A 321 24.08 15.77 -7.98
CA PRO A 321 24.94 15.13 -6.96
C PRO A 321 24.49 13.69 -6.62
N PHE A 322 25.34 12.70 -6.85
CA PHE A 322 25.02 11.26 -6.63
C PHE A 322 24.59 10.96 -5.19
N TRP A 323 25.15 11.66 -4.21
CA TRP A 323 24.77 11.49 -2.80
C TRP A 323 23.27 11.76 -2.54
N LEU A 324 22.65 12.65 -3.32
CA LEU A 324 21.20 12.95 -3.21
C LEU A 324 20.36 11.78 -3.68
N ILE A 325 20.79 11.08 -4.73
CA ILE A 325 20.15 9.86 -5.24
C ILE A 325 20.31 8.75 -4.23
N ASP A 326 21.50 8.58 -3.67
CA ASP A 326 21.77 7.61 -2.61
C ASP A 326 20.90 7.87 -1.38
N PHE A 327 20.82 9.12 -0.94
CA PHE A 327 19.97 9.53 0.17
C PHE A 327 18.48 9.22 -0.10
N ALA A 328 17.98 9.52 -1.31
CA ALA A 328 16.60 9.18 -1.69
C ALA A 328 16.32 7.67 -1.61
N ASN A 329 17.24 6.84 -2.13
CA ASN A 329 17.11 5.39 -2.09
C ASN A 329 17.22 4.83 -0.64
N VAL A 330 18.06 5.42 0.20
CA VAL A 330 18.09 5.10 1.64
C VAL A 330 16.78 5.47 2.31
N CYS A 331 16.20 6.64 1.99
CA CYS A 331 14.88 7.03 2.49
C CYS A 331 13.79 6.01 2.10
N ILE A 332 13.82 5.48 0.87
CA ILE A 332 12.90 4.39 0.47
C ILE A 332 13.09 3.17 1.39
N ALA A 333 14.32 2.69 1.56
CA ALA A 333 14.57 1.51 2.37
C ALA A 333 14.11 1.70 3.82
N VAL A 334 14.39 2.86 4.43
CA VAL A 334 13.96 3.19 5.81
C VAL A 334 12.44 3.28 5.90
N HIS A 335 11.77 3.95 4.93
CA HIS A 335 10.30 3.98 4.85
C HIS A 335 9.72 2.57 4.84
N LEU A 336 10.26 1.70 3.99
CA LEU A 336 9.74 0.34 3.80
C LEU A 336 9.98 -0.56 5.01
N VAL A 337 11.04 -0.32 5.81
CA VAL A 337 11.23 -1.03 7.09
C VAL A 337 10.05 -0.76 8.03
N GLY A 338 9.64 0.49 8.17
CA GLY A 338 8.49 0.84 9.01
C GLY A 338 7.17 0.38 8.44
N ALA A 339 6.94 0.63 7.15
CA ALA A 339 5.71 0.26 6.47
C ALA A 339 5.47 -1.26 6.48
N TYR A 340 6.50 -2.08 6.28
CA TYR A 340 6.40 -3.54 6.36
C TYR A 340 5.78 -3.99 7.68
N GLN A 341 6.24 -3.43 8.79
CA GLN A 341 5.74 -3.79 10.12
C GLN A 341 4.25 -3.42 10.27
N VAL A 342 3.82 -2.27 9.74
CA VAL A 342 2.40 -1.88 9.78
C VAL A 342 1.53 -2.90 9.02
N PHE A 343 1.97 -3.36 7.85
CA PHE A 343 1.20 -4.28 7.01
C PHE A 343 1.23 -5.73 7.49
N CYS A 344 2.28 -6.19 8.17
CA CYS A 344 2.35 -7.57 8.67
C CYS A 344 1.64 -7.78 10.02
N GLN A 345 1.48 -6.75 10.86
CA GLN A 345 0.83 -6.89 12.18
C GLN A 345 -0.59 -7.45 12.14
N PRO A 346 -1.50 -7.02 11.23
CA PRO A 346 -2.82 -7.63 11.12
C PRO A 346 -2.77 -9.13 10.81
N ILE A 347 -1.79 -9.55 9.98
CA ILE A 347 -1.60 -10.96 9.62
C ILE A 347 -1.13 -11.75 10.85
N PHE A 348 -0.18 -11.20 11.59
CA PHE A 348 0.32 -11.82 12.82
C PHE A 348 -0.80 -11.98 13.85
N GLY A 349 -1.52 -10.91 14.14
CA GLY A 349 -2.62 -10.92 15.10
C GLY A 349 -3.73 -11.90 14.72
N PHE A 350 -4.07 -12.00 13.44
CA PHE A 350 -5.08 -12.96 12.97
C PHE A 350 -4.67 -14.41 13.25
N VAL A 351 -3.47 -14.80 12.83
CA VAL A 351 -3.00 -16.19 13.00
C VAL A 351 -2.77 -16.52 14.48
N GLU A 352 -2.21 -15.58 15.27
CA GLU A 352 -2.01 -15.76 16.70
C GLU A 352 -3.36 -15.95 17.44
N SER A 353 -4.37 -15.13 17.11
CA SER A 353 -5.69 -15.24 17.71
C SER A 353 -6.40 -16.55 17.33
N TRP A 354 -6.36 -16.90 16.03
CA TRP A 354 -6.92 -18.13 15.54
C TRP A 354 -6.26 -19.36 16.18
N SER A 355 -4.94 -19.34 16.32
CA SER A 355 -4.19 -20.43 16.93
C SER A 355 -4.50 -20.61 18.41
N LYS A 356 -4.63 -19.51 19.16
CA LYS A 356 -5.03 -19.52 20.57
C LYS A 356 -6.43 -20.11 20.76
N GLU A 357 -7.36 -19.79 19.89
CA GLU A 357 -8.71 -20.36 19.95
C GLU A 357 -8.71 -21.86 19.63
N LYS A 358 -7.98 -22.26 18.59
CA LYS A 358 -7.98 -23.66 18.10
C LYS A 358 -7.19 -24.59 19.02
N TRP A 359 -6.12 -24.12 19.61
CA TRP A 359 -5.21 -24.88 20.50
C TRP A 359 -5.11 -24.24 21.89
N SER A 360 -6.26 -24.03 22.52
CA SER A 360 -6.38 -23.33 23.82
C SER A 360 -5.57 -23.98 24.95
N GLU A 361 -5.34 -25.32 24.90
CA GLU A 361 -4.59 -26.06 25.92
C GLU A 361 -3.09 -26.20 25.60
N SER A 362 -2.65 -25.77 24.41
CA SER A 362 -1.25 -25.91 24.01
C SER A 362 -0.36 -24.94 24.74
N LYS A 363 0.59 -25.44 25.50
CA LYS A 363 1.62 -24.63 26.17
C LYS A 363 2.49 -23.88 25.16
N PHE A 364 2.75 -24.44 24.00
CA PHE A 364 3.52 -23.81 22.92
C PHE A 364 2.84 -22.52 22.40
N VAL A 365 1.52 -22.53 22.32
CA VAL A 365 0.73 -21.39 21.79
C VAL A 365 0.44 -20.36 22.87
N ASN A 366 0.17 -20.79 24.13
CA ASN A 366 -0.45 -19.94 25.13
C ASN A 366 0.51 -19.50 26.25
N VAL A 367 1.68 -20.14 26.41
CA VAL A 367 2.60 -19.77 27.48
C VAL A 367 3.56 -18.67 27.02
N ASP A 368 3.60 -17.60 27.80
CA ASP A 368 4.59 -16.54 27.66
C ASP A 368 5.72 -16.76 28.67
N TYR A 369 6.95 -16.82 28.18
CA TYR A 369 8.16 -16.96 28.99
C TYR A 369 8.75 -15.57 29.27
N VAL A 370 8.97 -15.26 30.56
CA VAL A 370 9.60 -13.99 30.92
C VAL A 370 11.11 -14.10 30.68
N VAL A 371 11.63 -13.31 29.76
CA VAL A 371 13.07 -13.23 29.45
C VAL A 371 13.62 -11.90 29.95
N CYS A 372 14.76 -11.94 30.64
CA CYS A 372 15.42 -10.74 31.22
C CYS A 372 14.51 -9.87 32.11
N GLY A 373 13.53 -10.47 32.78
CA GLY A 373 12.68 -9.79 33.78
C GLY A 373 11.62 -8.82 33.22
N THR A 374 11.65 -8.51 31.91
CA THR A 374 10.80 -7.45 31.33
C THR A 374 10.11 -7.87 30.04
N TYR A 375 10.61 -8.87 29.34
CA TYR A 375 10.08 -9.26 28.01
C TYR A 375 9.34 -10.59 28.07
N ASN A 376 8.07 -10.58 27.65
CA ASN A 376 7.26 -11.77 27.49
C ASN A 376 7.50 -12.37 26.11
N LEU A 377 8.18 -13.50 26.05
CA LEU A 377 8.50 -14.22 24.82
C LEU A 377 7.55 -15.42 24.67
N ASN A 378 6.78 -15.44 23.61
CA ASN A 378 5.93 -16.56 23.23
C ASN A 378 6.57 -17.34 22.08
N LEU A 379 6.80 -18.65 22.29
CA LEU A 379 7.49 -19.48 21.30
C LEU A 379 6.74 -19.58 19.97
N PHE A 380 5.42 -19.74 20.02
CA PHE A 380 4.61 -19.77 18.80
C PHE A 380 4.74 -18.46 18.02
N ARG A 381 4.67 -17.31 18.70
CA ARG A 381 4.84 -15.99 18.09
C ARG A 381 6.18 -15.86 17.38
N VAL A 382 7.27 -16.26 18.03
CA VAL A 382 8.62 -16.20 17.44
C VAL A 382 8.70 -17.07 16.20
N VAL A 383 8.26 -18.31 16.27
CA VAL A 383 8.31 -19.25 15.13
C VAL A 383 7.44 -18.76 13.99
N TRP A 384 6.18 -18.39 14.28
CA TRP A 384 5.23 -17.95 13.27
C TRP A 384 5.70 -16.70 12.52
N ARG A 385 6.07 -15.64 13.26
CA ARG A 385 6.49 -14.37 12.68
C ARG A 385 7.77 -14.52 11.86
N THR A 386 8.73 -15.28 12.37
CA THR A 386 9.98 -15.60 11.65
C THR A 386 9.69 -16.37 10.36
N THR A 387 8.86 -17.41 10.44
CA THR A 387 8.46 -18.22 9.26
C THR A 387 7.76 -17.36 8.21
N TYR A 388 6.85 -16.48 8.60
CA TYR A 388 6.18 -15.56 7.69
C TYR A 388 7.18 -14.66 6.95
N VAL A 389 8.11 -14.04 7.66
CA VAL A 389 9.12 -13.15 7.04
C VAL A 389 10.02 -13.94 6.09
N ILE A 390 10.43 -15.16 6.44
CA ILE A 390 11.24 -16.02 5.57
C ILE A 390 10.45 -16.37 4.30
N ILE A 391 9.19 -16.80 4.43
CA ILE A 391 8.36 -17.16 3.26
C ILE A 391 8.19 -15.96 2.33
N THR A 392 7.84 -14.79 2.85
CA THR A 392 7.66 -13.58 2.02
C THR A 392 8.97 -13.14 1.36
N ALA A 393 10.12 -13.28 2.05
CA ALA A 393 11.43 -12.99 1.47
C ALA A 393 11.80 -14.00 0.37
N VAL A 394 11.53 -15.29 0.55
CA VAL A 394 11.77 -16.32 -0.49
C VAL A 394 10.90 -16.05 -1.71
N ILE A 395 9.62 -15.70 -1.54
CA ILE A 395 8.75 -15.32 -2.66
C ILE A 395 9.30 -14.08 -3.37
N ALA A 396 9.76 -13.06 -2.65
CA ALA A 396 10.39 -11.88 -3.24
C ALA A 396 11.66 -12.22 -4.05
N MET A 397 12.45 -13.18 -3.58
CA MET A 397 13.65 -13.67 -4.31
C MET A 397 13.29 -14.44 -5.59
N LEU A 398 12.17 -15.17 -5.59
CA LEU A 398 11.69 -15.91 -6.75
C LEU A 398 11.07 -14.98 -7.80
N PHE A 399 10.47 -13.87 -7.38
CA PHE A 399 9.73 -12.93 -8.23
C PHE A 399 10.20 -11.47 -8.00
N PRO A 400 11.46 -11.13 -8.33
CA PRO A 400 12.00 -9.79 -8.02
C PRO A 400 11.57 -8.70 -9.02
N PHE A 401 10.35 -8.80 -9.58
CA PHE A 401 9.82 -7.93 -10.62
C PHE A 401 8.91 -6.88 -10.03
N PHE A 402 9.43 -5.68 -9.82
CA PHE A 402 8.77 -4.62 -9.06
C PHE A 402 7.41 -4.24 -9.63
N ASN A 403 7.35 -3.80 -10.91
CA ASN A 403 6.12 -3.30 -11.51
C ASN A 403 5.06 -4.38 -11.71
N ASP A 404 5.47 -5.57 -12.19
CA ASP A 404 4.55 -6.69 -12.38
C ASP A 404 3.87 -7.06 -11.07
N PHE A 405 4.64 -7.06 -9.98
CA PHE A 405 4.15 -7.40 -8.66
C PHE A 405 3.23 -6.31 -8.10
N LEU A 406 3.61 -5.03 -8.22
CA LEU A 406 2.77 -3.90 -7.82
C LEU A 406 1.45 -3.87 -8.60
N GLY A 407 1.52 -4.00 -9.92
CA GLY A 407 0.35 -4.02 -10.78
C GLY A 407 -0.60 -5.17 -10.46
N LEU A 408 -0.06 -6.34 -10.13
CA LEU A 408 -0.85 -7.50 -9.73
C LEU A 408 -1.57 -7.25 -8.40
N ILE A 409 -0.88 -6.77 -7.38
CA ILE A 409 -1.50 -6.47 -6.07
C ILE A 409 -2.53 -5.34 -6.20
N GLY A 410 -2.21 -4.28 -6.96
CA GLY A 410 -3.14 -3.19 -7.23
C GLY A 410 -4.42 -3.67 -7.89
N SER A 411 -4.29 -4.47 -8.95
CA SER A 411 -5.45 -5.00 -9.67
C SER A 411 -6.32 -5.95 -8.84
N LEU A 412 -5.71 -6.81 -8.01
CA LEU A 412 -6.44 -7.76 -7.16
C LEU A 412 -7.15 -7.08 -5.98
N SER A 413 -6.62 -5.97 -5.48
CA SER A 413 -7.16 -5.30 -4.29
C SER A 413 -8.09 -4.14 -4.61
N PHE A 414 -7.90 -3.43 -5.72
CA PHE A 414 -8.61 -2.20 -6.02
C PHE A 414 -10.12 -2.41 -6.14
N TRP A 415 -10.57 -3.31 -7.03
CA TRP A 415 -12.00 -3.52 -7.19
C TRP A 415 -12.68 -3.99 -5.89
N PRO A 416 -12.24 -5.05 -5.19
CA PRO A 416 -12.98 -5.52 -4.03
C PRO A 416 -12.95 -4.51 -2.89
N LEU A 417 -11.80 -3.93 -2.56
CA LEU A 417 -11.62 -3.14 -1.33
C LEU A 417 -11.92 -1.65 -1.53
N THR A 418 -11.60 -1.10 -2.70
CA THR A 418 -11.84 0.33 -2.97
C THR A 418 -13.22 0.59 -3.58
N VAL A 419 -13.78 -0.36 -4.35
CA VAL A 419 -15.01 -0.10 -5.11
C VAL A 419 -16.19 -0.97 -4.65
N TYR A 420 -16.05 -2.28 -4.71
CA TYR A 420 -17.17 -3.21 -4.50
C TYR A 420 -17.75 -3.13 -3.09
N PHE A 421 -16.93 -3.34 -2.06
CA PHE A 421 -17.44 -3.33 -0.69
C PHE A 421 -18.00 -1.99 -0.26
N PRO A 422 -17.36 -0.82 -0.52
CA PRO A 422 -17.96 0.47 -0.23
C PRO A 422 -19.33 0.69 -0.89
N ILE A 423 -19.47 0.32 -2.17
CA ILE A 423 -20.74 0.44 -2.91
C ILE A 423 -21.80 -0.48 -2.31
N GLU A 424 -21.49 -1.77 -2.07
CA GLU A 424 -22.46 -2.73 -1.53
C GLU A 424 -22.92 -2.34 -0.11
N MET A 425 -21.99 -1.89 0.73
CA MET A 425 -22.31 -1.43 2.08
C MET A 425 -23.21 -0.21 2.06
N TYR A 426 -22.87 0.78 1.24
CA TYR A 426 -23.66 1.99 1.10
C TYR A 426 -25.08 1.71 0.59
N ILE A 427 -25.23 0.90 -0.47
CA ILE A 427 -26.54 0.49 -1.01
C ILE A 427 -27.38 -0.18 0.07
N LYS A 428 -26.78 -1.07 0.87
CA LYS A 428 -27.50 -1.80 1.89
C LYS A 428 -27.86 -0.93 3.10
N GLN A 429 -26.96 -0.08 3.55
CA GLN A 429 -27.16 0.83 4.68
C GLN A 429 -28.25 1.87 4.39
N THR A 430 -28.23 2.46 3.19
CA THR A 430 -29.23 3.44 2.76
C THR A 430 -30.56 2.81 2.32
N LYS A 431 -30.67 1.47 2.33
CA LYS A 431 -31.84 0.75 1.83
C LYS A 431 -32.27 1.19 0.44
N MET A 432 -31.29 1.44 -0.43
CA MET A 432 -31.50 2.02 -1.75
C MET A 432 -32.42 1.16 -2.61
N PRO A 433 -33.46 1.72 -3.25
CA PRO A 433 -34.33 0.96 -4.13
C PRO A 433 -33.56 0.38 -5.30
N LYS A 434 -33.81 -0.92 -5.59
CA LYS A 434 -33.24 -1.59 -6.76
C LYS A 434 -33.70 -0.88 -8.04
N PHE A 435 -32.79 -0.78 -9.01
CA PHE A 435 -33.03 -0.14 -10.31
C PHE A 435 -33.30 1.38 -10.25
N SER A 436 -33.12 2.02 -9.08
CA SER A 436 -33.05 3.49 -9.06
C SER A 436 -31.84 3.97 -9.88
N PHE A 437 -31.88 5.22 -10.36
CA PHE A 437 -30.78 5.80 -11.13
C PHE A 437 -29.43 5.67 -10.41
N THR A 438 -29.38 6.05 -9.13
CA THR A 438 -28.15 5.95 -8.29
C THR A 438 -27.70 4.52 -8.12
N TRP A 439 -28.63 3.57 -7.83
CA TRP A 439 -28.29 2.16 -7.71
C TRP A 439 -27.67 1.62 -9.01
N THR A 440 -28.29 1.92 -10.14
CA THR A 440 -27.84 1.46 -11.46
C THR A 440 -26.45 2.01 -11.78
N TRP A 441 -26.24 3.32 -11.56
CA TRP A 441 -24.93 3.94 -11.74
C TRP A 441 -23.83 3.31 -10.88
N LEU A 442 -24.10 3.12 -9.59
CA LEU A 442 -23.13 2.47 -8.66
C LEU A 442 -22.79 1.05 -9.11
N LYS A 443 -23.77 0.29 -9.60
CA LYS A 443 -23.54 -1.05 -10.13
C LYS A 443 -22.74 -1.03 -11.42
N ILE A 444 -23.01 -0.12 -12.35
CA ILE A 444 -22.23 0.05 -13.58
C ILE A 444 -20.79 0.39 -13.23
N LEU A 445 -20.56 1.35 -12.32
CA LEU A 445 -19.22 1.71 -11.86
C LEU A 445 -18.48 0.49 -11.31
N SER A 446 -19.13 -0.30 -10.44
CA SER A 446 -18.54 -1.50 -9.88
C SER A 446 -18.18 -2.53 -10.94
N TRP A 447 -19.04 -2.77 -11.94
CA TRP A 447 -18.76 -3.70 -13.03
C TRP A 447 -17.63 -3.22 -13.95
N VAL A 448 -17.59 -1.93 -14.28
CA VAL A 448 -16.50 -1.35 -15.07
C VAL A 448 -15.17 -1.53 -14.33
N CYS A 449 -15.12 -1.21 -13.04
CA CYS A 449 -13.90 -1.38 -12.23
C CYS A 449 -13.50 -2.85 -12.08
N LEU A 450 -14.46 -3.79 -12.03
CA LEU A 450 -14.16 -5.23 -12.05
C LEU A 450 -13.46 -5.64 -13.35
N ILE A 451 -13.99 -5.22 -14.50
CA ILE A 451 -13.40 -5.52 -15.81
C ILE A 451 -11.99 -4.93 -15.87
N VAL A 452 -11.81 -3.67 -15.46
CA VAL A 452 -10.50 -3.00 -15.41
C VAL A 452 -9.53 -3.79 -14.51
N SER A 453 -9.96 -4.24 -13.34
CA SER A 453 -9.12 -5.06 -12.44
C SER A 453 -8.73 -6.40 -13.07
N ILE A 454 -9.64 -7.07 -13.76
CA ILE A 454 -9.35 -8.36 -14.42
C ILE A 454 -8.32 -8.18 -15.55
N ILE A 455 -8.50 -7.18 -16.42
CA ILE A 455 -7.55 -6.94 -17.53
C ILE A 455 -6.19 -6.49 -17.00
N SER A 456 -6.15 -5.69 -15.94
CA SER A 456 -4.90 -5.24 -15.31
C SER A 456 -4.18 -6.42 -14.64
N ALA A 457 -4.90 -7.31 -13.96
CA ALA A 457 -4.32 -8.53 -13.41
C ALA A 457 -3.75 -9.43 -14.50
N ALA A 458 -4.46 -9.59 -15.61
CA ALA A 458 -3.96 -10.35 -16.76
C ALA A 458 -2.69 -9.72 -17.35
N GLY A 459 -2.61 -8.38 -17.45
CA GLY A 459 -1.41 -7.66 -17.88
C GLY A 459 -0.20 -7.92 -16.97
N SER A 460 -0.40 -7.79 -15.66
CA SER A 460 0.66 -8.04 -14.67
C SER A 460 1.11 -9.50 -14.64
N ILE A 461 0.19 -10.46 -14.77
CA ILE A 461 0.53 -11.89 -14.87
C ILE A 461 1.33 -12.17 -16.15
N GLN A 462 0.95 -11.56 -17.26
CA GLN A 462 1.68 -11.72 -18.54
C GLN A 462 3.08 -11.12 -18.45
N GLY A 463 3.25 -9.92 -17.86
CA GLY A 463 4.55 -9.32 -17.59
C GLY A 463 5.41 -10.24 -16.74
N LEU A 464 4.89 -10.69 -15.61
CA LEU A 464 5.57 -11.64 -14.72
C LEU A 464 5.98 -12.92 -15.43
N ALA A 465 5.13 -13.48 -16.30
CA ALA A 465 5.43 -14.69 -17.06
C ALA A 465 6.53 -14.45 -18.11
N GLN A 466 6.60 -13.26 -18.73
CA GLN A 466 7.66 -12.88 -19.67
C GLN A 466 8.99 -12.67 -18.96
N ASP A 467 8.98 -11.97 -17.83
CA ASP A 467 10.19 -11.69 -17.07
C ASP A 467 10.77 -12.96 -16.43
N LEU A 468 9.93 -13.88 -15.97
CA LEU A 468 10.36 -15.20 -15.49
C LEU A 468 11.08 -16.03 -16.57
N LYS A 469 10.70 -15.91 -17.85
CA LYS A 469 11.38 -16.64 -18.94
C LYS A 469 12.81 -16.13 -19.19
N LYS A 470 13.05 -14.83 -18.92
CA LYS A 470 14.37 -14.18 -19.08
C LYS A 470 15.20 -14.29 -17.80
N TYR A 471 14.55 -14.44 -16.67
CA TYR A 471 15.17 -14.42 -15.36
C TYR A 471 15.92 -15.72 -15.07
N GLN A 472 17.15 -15.56 -14.61
CA GLN A 472 17.96 -16.68 -14.13
C GLN A 472 18.18 -16.49 -12.63
N PRO A 473 17.51 -17.29 -11.78
CA PRO A 473 17.71 -17.23 -10.34
C PRO A 473 19.19 -17.34 -9.97
N PHE A 474 19.62 -16.56 -8.98
CA PHE A 474 20.97 -16.54 -8.44
C PHE A 474 22.10 -16.05 -9.38
N LYS A 475 21.81 -15.55 -10.57
CA LYS A 475 22.76 -14.76 -11.36
C LYS A 475 22.62 -13.27 -11.02
N ALA A 476 23.75 -12.56 -10.99
CA ALA A 476 23.74 -11.11 -10.90
C ALA A 476 22.96 -10.55 -12.09
N THR A 477 21.90 -9.81 -11.84
CA THR A 477 21.09 -9.16 -12.89
C THR A 477 21.93 -8.07 -13.56
N GLN A 478 21.94 -8.07 -14.87
CA GLN A 478 22.58 -7.04 -15.70
C GLN A 478 21.93 -5.68 -15.53
#